data_b7670dff8a0753494c23ddbce85c82b4
#
_entry.id   b7670dff8a0753494c23ddbce85c82b4
#
_cell.length_a   1.000
_cell.length_b   1.000
_cell.length_c   1.000
_cell.angle_alpha   90.00
_cell.angle_beta   90.00
_cell.angle_gamma   90.00
#
_symmetry.space_group_name_H-M   'P 1'
#
loop_
_entity.id
_entity.type
_entity.pdbx_description
1 polymer ?
#
loop_
_entity_poly.entity_id
_entity_poly.type
_entity_poly.pdbx_seq_one_letter_code
_entity_poly.pdbx_strand_id
1 'polypeptide(L)'
;MENIHAKNMNLSRPAGILVLLLSITTLCSAETGIFQRNIVLATHQPLSGPAQEYSVIGKSSQAYFQYVNDQGGVHGRSIELKIIDDQFKPHRAKKVFTELTVRNDIFAVFSGIGSKTHQAVYPLLKQQRMSSFFVGSDLPEWTQPVRTNVFGFMPTADTEARVLGKYLTQNHSGEKLIIWYAEKPVYLRAVKSLTSELYGVSAKLLPGKTGRLPAEWELIRERYPDLLVALGSFGDLLDFLKASPQLNIPVYTGHALADSRLPEWLNGKDSERVRVLTAYPLIIETEHPGQKLHQLILNEYAPHLAPNRWTLYGHAVAELMVEVLKRSGRALSRQKAVLSAENIKQWEGKLLPPVNLDSRNHLALTTFRVSRIAKGRVNHMSEWIDGR
;
A
#
# COMPACT_ATOMS: atom_id res chain seq x y z
N MET A 1 -6.44 -103.52 -38.90
CA MET A 1 -5.48 -102.66 -39.58
C MET A 1 -5.99 -101.22 -39.44
N GLU A 2 -5.14 -100.51 -38.86
CA GLU A 2 -4.80 -99.13 -38.85
C GLU A 2 -5.60 -98.18 -37.94
N ASN A 3 -4.78 -97.71 -37.02
CA ASN A 3 -5.03 -96.64 -36.07
C ASN A 3 -5.24 -95.26 -36.74
N ILE A 4 -6.13 -94.48 -36.22
CA ILE A 4 -6.07 -93.02 -36.40
C ILE A 4 -6.18 -92.37 -35.05
N HIS A 5 -5.07 -91.70 -34.68
CA HIS A 5 -4.94 -90.87 -33.51
C HIS A 5 -5.79 -89.63 -33.50
N ALA A 6 -6.57 -89.45 -32.45
CA ALA A 6 -7.23 -88.16 -32.13
C ALA A 6 -6.23 -87.23 -31.43
N LYS A 7 -5.92 -86.08 -32.06
CA LYS A 7 -5.11 -85.01 -31.53
C LYS A 7 -5.98 -84.11 -30.59
N ASN A 8 -5.63 -84.09 -29.32
CA ASN A 8 -6.18 -83.14 -28.37
C ASN A 8 -5.75 -81.72 -28.73
N MET A 9 -6.69 -80.82 -29.00
CA MET A 9 -6.48 -79.39 -29.12
C MET A 9 -6.76 -78.74 -27.75
N ASN A 10 -5.66 -78.31 -27.08
CA ASN A 10 -5.75 -77.45 -25.89
C ASN A 10 -6.11 -76.02 -26.33
N LEU A 11 -7.32 -75.58 -25.97
CA LEU A 11 -7.75 -74.17 -26.05
C LEU A 11 -7.23 -73.44 -24.81
N SER A 12 -6.16 -72.68 -24.96
CA SER A 12 -5.68 -71.72 -23.97
C SER A 12 -6.65 -70.53 -23.96
N ARG A 13 -7.29 -70.32 -22.82
CA ARG A 13 -8.09 -69.09 -22.55
C ARG A 13 -7.13 -67.92 -22.34
N PRO A 14 -7.33 -66.73 -23.02
CA PRO A 14 -6.59 -65.57 -22.66
C PRO A 14 -7.10 -65.00 -21.31
N ALA A 15 -6.17 -64.87 -20.35
CA ALA A 15 -6.44 -64.15 -19.12
C ALA A 15 -6.61 -62.67 -19.40
N GLY A 16 -7.86 -62.17 -19.33
CA GLY A 16 -8.16 -60.75 -19.47
C GLY A 16 -7.53 -59.98 -18.27
N ILE A 17 -6.51 -59.20 -18.55
CA ILE A 17 -5.96 -58.21 -17.63
C ILE A 17 -6.96 -57.07 -17.48
N LEU A 18 -7.73 -57.09 -16.42
CA LEU A 18 -8.58 -55.97 -16.01
C LEU A 18 -7.69 -54.83 -15.49
N VAL A 19 -7.32 -53.88 -16.36
CA VAL A 19 -6.61 -52.66 -15.96
C VAL A 19 -7.62 -51.76 -15.21
N LEU A 20 -7.57 -51.83 -13.89
CA LEU A 20 -8.32 -50.93 -13.01
C LEU A 20 -7.67 -49.55 -13.10
N LEU A 21 -8.20 -48.66 -13.98
CA LEU A 21 -7.85 -47.24 -14.01
C LEU A 21 -8.35 -46.59 -12.69
N LEU A 22 -7.47 -46.57 -11.67
CA LEU A 22 -7.65 -45.73 -10.50
C LEU A 22 -7.59 -44.26 -10.96
N SER A 23 -8.75 -43.68 -11.24
CA SER A 23 -8.90 -42.24 -11.38
C SER A 23 -8.55 -41.62 -10.01
N ILE A 24 -7.30 -41.19 -9.85
CA ILE A 24 -6.90 -40.33 -8.73
C ILE A 24 -7.60 -38.99 -8.98
N THR A 25 -8.83 -38.86 -8.51
CA THR A 25 -9.47 -37.56 -8.32
C THR A 25 -8.64 -36.87 -7.23
N THR A 26 -7.68 -36.05 -7.63
CA THR A 26 -7.09 -35.04 -6.76
C THR A 26 -8.28 -34.22 -6.25
N LEU A 27 -8.71 -34.49 -5.04
CA LEU A 27 -9.56 -33.60 -4.27
C LEU A 27 -8.81 -32.26 -4.19
N CYS A 28 -9.08 -31.37 -5.15
CA CYS A 28 -8.67 -29.98 -5.06
C CYS A 28 -9.44 -29.41 -3.86
N SER A 29 -8.81 -29.50 -2.68
CA SER A 29 -9.36 -28.85 -1.48
C SER A 29 -9.57 -27.38 -1.85
N ALA A 30 -10.83 -26.95 -1.90
CA ALA A 30 -11.13 -25.55 -2.19
C ALA A 30 -10.38 -24.67 -1.20
N GLU A 31 -9.60 -23.74 -1.70
CA GLU A 31 -8.86 -22.79 -0.86
C GLU A 31 -9.86 -21.99 -0.04
N THR A 32 -9.56 -21.81 1.25
CA THR A 32 -10.40 -21.07 2.17
C THR A 32 -10.70 -19.65 1.66
N GLY A 33 -11.96 -19.24 1.75
CA GLY A 33 -12.42 -17.91 1.31
C GLY A 33 -12.52 -17.73 -0.21
N ILE A 34 -12.39 -18.84 -0.97
CA ILE A 34 -12.65 -18.89 -2.41
C ILE A 34 -13.85 -19.77 -2.66
N PHE A 35 -14.88 -19.18 -3.22
CA PHE A 35 -16.12 -19.88 -3.56
C PHE A 35 -16.31 -19.89 -5.08
N GLN A 36 -17.31 -20.61 -5.55
CA GLN A 36 -17.61 -20.69 -6.97
C GLN A 36 -17.87 -19.31 -7.61
N ARG A 37 -18.53 -18.42 -6.88
CA ARG A 37 -18.97 -17.10 -7.37
C ARG A 37 -18.33 -15.91 -6.66
N ASN A 38 -17.60 -16.09 -5.57
CA ASN A 38 -16.97 -14.98 -4.84
C ASN A 38 -15.63 -15.34 -4.22
N ILE A 39 -14.83 -14.29 -3.98
CA ILE A 39 -13.58 -14.27 -3.23
C ILE A 39 -13.80 -13.36 -2.04
N VAL A 40 -13.58 -13.86 -0.82
CA VAL A 40 -13.84 -13.12 0.41
C VAL A 40 -12.54 -12.56 0.99
N LEU A 41 -12.45 -11.25 1.05
CA LEU A 41 -11.40 -10.51 1.74
C LEU A 41 -11.93 -9.97 3.07
N ALA A 42 -11.06 -9.74 4.04
CA ALA A 42 -11.40 -9.05 5.27
C ALA A 42 -10.42 -7.92 5.55
N THR A 43 -10.90 -6.85 6.18
CA THR A 43 -10.08 -5.75 6.66
C THR A 43 -10.51 -5.32 8.05
N HIS A 44 -9.55 -4.95 8.89
CA HIS A 44 -9.82 -4.25 10.15
C HIS A 44 -9.56 -2.76 9.97
N GLN A 45 -10.51 -1.95 10.39
CA GLN A 45 -10.45 -0.51 10.23
C GLN A 45 -11.17 0.19 11.39
N PRO A 46 -10.79 1.43 11.73
CA PRO A 46 -11.49 2.20 12.75
C PRO A 46 -12.78 2.81 12.18
N LEU A 47 -13.85 2.01 12.12
CA LEU A 47 -15.15 2.52 11.68
C LEU A 47 -15.76 3.49 12.70
N SER A 48 -15.30 3.42 13.95
CA SER A 48 -15.66 4.31 15.04
C SER A 48 -14.43 4.67 15.90
N GLY A 49 -14.57 5.65 16.80
CA GLY A 49 -13.49 6.09 17.69
C GLY A 49 -12.63 7.22 17.10
N PRO A 50 -11.48 7.53 17.76
CA PRO A 50 -10.71 8.75 17.46
C PRO A 50 -10.05 8.76 16.07
N ALA A 51 -9.88 7.61 15.44
CA ALA A 51 -9.29 7.47 14.10
C ALA A 51 -10.34 7.18 13.01
N GLN A 52 -11.61 7.53 13.26
CA GLN A 52 -12.74 7.25 12.36
C GLN A 52 -12.56 7.86 10.96
N GLU A 53 -11.74 8.88 10.80
CA GLU A 53 -11.44 9.47 9.48
C GLU A 53 -10.89 8.46 8.48
N TYR A 54 -10.19 7.40 8.93
CA TYR A 54 -9.68 6.33 8.07
C TYR A 54 -10.76 5.32 7.64
N SER A 55 -11.97 5.37 8.23
CA SER A 55 -13.06 4.44 7.91
C SER A 55 -13.48 4.47 6.43
N VAL A 56 -13.27 5.60 5.77
CA VAL A 56 -13.60 5.79 4.35
C VAL A 56 -12.68 4.98 3.43
N ILE A 57 -11.51 4.52 3.89
CA ILE A 57 -10.59 3.69 3.11
C ILE A 57 -11.29 2.39 2.70
N GLY A 58 -11.78 1.61 3.68
CA GLY A 58 -12.46 0.34 3.41
C GLY A 58 -13.76 0.52 2.62
N LYS A 59 -14.52 1.57 2.92
CA LYS A 59 -15.76 1.88 2.19
C LYS A 59 -15.48 2.23 0.72
N SER A 60 -14.44 3.02 0.45
CA SER A 60 -14.02 3.32 -0.93
C SER A 60 -13.45 2.11 -1.65
N SER A 61 -12.68 1.25 -0.94
CA SER A 61 -12.24 -0.04 -1.49
C SER A 61 -13.43 -0.94 -1.87
N GLN A 62 -14.45 -0.99 -1.02
CA GLN A 62 -15.67 -1.74 -1.27
C GLN A 62 -16.42 -1.22 -2.50
N ALA A 63 -16.52 0.12 -2.65
CA ALA A 63 -17.11 0.75 -3.83
C ALA A 63 -16.36 0.37 -5.12
N TYR A 64 -15.02 0.36 -5.09
CA TYR A 64 -14.22 -0.07 -6.22
C TYR A 64 -14.43 -1.56 -6.54
N PHE A 65 -14.51 -2.43 -5.54
CA PHE A 65 -14.80 -3.85 -5.77
C PHE A 65 -16.21 -4.06 -6.35
N GLN A 66 -17.21 -3.29 -5.93
CA GLN A 66 -18.55 -3.33 -6.53
C GLN A 66 -18.51 -2.95 -8.01
N TYR A 67 -17.82 -1.85 -8.34
CA TYR A 67 -17.58 -1.45 -9.73
C TYR A 67 -16.95 -2.55 -10.57
N VAL A 68 -15.94 -3.26 -10.04
CA VAL A 68 -15.32 -4.42 -10.71
C VAL A 68 -16.29 -5.60 -10.83
N ASN A 69 -17.09 -5.86 -9.79
CA ASN A 69 -18.06 -6.95 -9.77
C ASN A 69 -19.14 -6.78 -10.85
N ASP A 70 -19.62 -5.56 -11.07
CA ASP A 70 -20.62 -5.24 -12.11
C ASP A 70 -20.06 -5.45 -13.53
N GLN A 71 -18.73 -5.39 -13.66
CA GLN A 71 -18.04 -5.73 -14.91
C GLN A 71 -17.71 -7.24 -15.04
N GLY A 72 -18.32 -8.09 -14.21
CA GLY A 72 -18.12 -9.54 -14.24
C GLY A 72 -17.07 -10.06 -13.24
N GLY A 73 -16.54 -9.19 -12.37
CA GLY A 73 -15.61 -9.56 -11.32
C GLY A 73 -14.24 -10.00 -11.82
N VAL A 74 -13.58 -10.84 -11.04
CA VAL A 74 -12.28 -11.41 -11.40
C VAL A 74 -12.45 -12.89 -11.77
N HIS A 75 -12.19 -13.21 -13.02
CA HIS A 75 -12.39 -14.56 -13.58
C HIS A 75 -13.80 -15.13 -13.31
N GLY A 76 -14.84 -14.27 -13.36
CA GLY A 76 -16.24 -14.64 -13.12
C GLY A 76 -16.61 -14.78 -11.63
N ARG A 77 -15.78 -14.32 -10.71
CA ARG A 77 -16.05 -14.23 -9.28
C ARG A 77 -16.14 -12.79 -8.82
N SER A 78 -17.13 -12.47 -8.01
CA SER A 78 -17.19 -11.18 -7.31
C SER A 78 -16.23 -11.15 -6.15
N ILE A 79 -15.77 -9.95 -5.79
CA ILE A 79 -14.95 -9.70 -4.61
C ILE A 79 -15.87 -9.19 -3.50
N GLU A 80 -15.89 -9.89 -2.37
CA GLU A 80 -16.58 -9.49 -1.15
C GLU A 80 -15.56 -8.97 -0.15
N LEU A 81 -15.77 -7.77 0.40
CA LEU A 81 -14.93 -7.20 1.44
C LEU A 81 -15.70 -7.11 2.76
N LYS A 82 -15.26 -7.88 3.76
CA LYS A 82 -15.75 -7.78 5.15
C LYS A 82 -14.96 -6.70 5.88
N ILE A 83 -15.62 -5.58 6.18
CA ILE A 83 -15.01 -4.47 6.92
C ILE A 83 -15.38 -4.59 8.39
N ILE A 84 -14.39 -4.59 9.27
CA ILE A 84 -14.54 -4.87 10.68
C ILE A 84 -14.06 -3.69 11.51
N ASP A 85 -14.91 -3.23 12.44
CA ASP A 85 -14.58 -2.14 13.34
C ASP A 85 -13.64 -2.58 14.46
N ASP A 86 -12.41 -2.16 14.41
CA ASP A 86 -11.41 -2.37 15.46
C ASP A 86 -11.30 -1.19 16.44
N GLN A 87 -11.99 -0.07 16.19
CA GLN A 87 -11.91 1.19 16.94
C GLN A 87 -10.47 1.71 17.13
N PHE A 88 -9.56 1.32 16.26
CA PHE A 88 -8.11 1.57 16.39
C PHE A 88 -7.51 0.98 17.68
N LYS A 89 -8.12 -0.09 18.22
CA LYS A 89 -7.73 -0.75 19.48
C LYS A 89 -7.16 -2.15 19.19
N PRO A 90 -5.89 -2.43 19.50
CA PRO A 90 -5.24 -3.71 19.21
C PRO A 90 -5.99 -4.94 19.74
N HIS A 91 -6.53 -4.85 20.96
CA HIS A 91 -7.26 -5.95 21.59
C HIS A 91 -8.59 -6.26 20.87
N ARG A 92 -9.27 -5.24 20.32
CA ARG A 92 -10.49 -5.43 19.52
C ARG A 92 -10.17 -6.06 18.18
N ALA A 93 -9.16 -5.54 17.49
CA ALA A 93 -8.68 -6.12 16.24
C ALA A 93 -8.37 -7.62 16.43
N LYS A 94 -7.62 -7.98 17.48
CA LYS A 94 -7.31 -9.37 17.81
C LYS A 94 -8.57 -10.20 18.06
N LYS A 95 -9.52 -9.71 18.89
CA LYS A 95 -10.76 -10.43 19.22
C LYS A 95 -11.55 -10.75 17.96
N VAL A 96 -11.83 -9.75 17.14
CA VAL A 96 -12.64 -9.90 15.92
C VAL A 96 -11.98 -10.85 14.92
N PHE A 97 -10.66 -10.74 14.73
CA PHE A 97 -9.94 -11.66 13.85
C PHE A 97 -9.87 -13.09 14.38
N THR A 98 -9.87 -13.29 15.70
CA THR A 98 -10.01 -14.64 16.27
C THR A 98 -11.35 -15.27 15.86
N GLU A 99 -12.44 -14.52 15.97
CA GLU A 99 -13.78 -14.99 15.57
C GLU A 99 -13.88 -15.29 14.07
N LEU A 100 -13.26 -14.44 13.23
CA LEU A 100 -13.25 -14.62 11.78
C LEU A 100 -12.40 -15.81 11.34
N THR A 101 -11.26 -16.04 11.99
CA THR A 101 -10.38 -17.17 11.64
C THR A 101 -11.01 -18.50 11.99
N VAL A 102 -11.89 -18.57 13.00
CA VAL A 102 -12.65 -19.78 13.34
C VAL A 102 -13.65 -20.15 12.23
N ARG A 103 -14.26 -19.16 11.57
CA ARG A 103 -15.24 -19.39 10.48
C ARG A 103 -14.61 -19.97 9.22
N ASN A 104 -13.31 -19.80 9.05
CA ASN A 104 -12.54 -20.31 7.92
C ASN A 104 -13.12 -19.90 6.53
N ASP A 105 -13.67 -18.69 6.43
CA ASP A 105 -14.35 -18.19 5.24
C ASP A 105 -13.65 -17.00 4.56
N ILE A 106 -12.40 -16.69 4.96
CA ILE A 106 -11.62 -15.54 4.47
C ILE A 106 -10.41 -16.03 3.67
N PHE A 107 -10.26 -15.51 2.45
CA PHE A 107 -9.09 -15.77 1.60
C PHE A 107 -7.84 -15.07 2.11
N ALA A 108 -7.93 -13.77 2.35
CA ALA A 108 -6.81 -12.95 2.80
C ALA A 108 -7.29 -11.73 3.59
N VAL A 109 -6.38 -11.16 4.38
CA VAL A 109 -6.56 -9.82 4.95
C VAL A 109 -6.08 -8.80 3.92
N PHE A 110 -6.86 -7.75 3.75
CA PHE A 110 -6.64 -6.69 2.78
C PHE A 110 -6.64 -5.33 3.47
N SER A 111 -5.60 -4.53 3.25
CA SER A 111 -5.51 -3.13 3.69
C SER A 111 -5.94 -2.87 5.14
N GLY A 112 -5.50 -3.75 6.07
CA GLY A 112 -5.72 -3.52 7.51
C GLY A 112 -5.01 -2.24 7.95
N ILE A 113 -5.75 -1.33 8.63
CA ILE A 113 -5.26 0.00 8.98
C ILE A 113 -4.72 0.04 10.41
N GLY A 114 -3.52 0.61 10.55
CA GLY A 114 -2.89 0.89 11.83
C GLY A 114 -1.84 -0.14 12.24
N SER A 115 -0.68 0.36 12.62
CA SER A 115 0.50 -0.45 12.93
C SER A 115 0.29 -1.36 14.13
N LYS A 116 -0.22 -0.82 15.25
CA LYS A 116 -0.46 -1.59 16.48
C LYS A 116 -1.64 -2.55 16.37
N THR A 117 -2.69 -2.17 15.64
CA THR A 117 -3.86 -3.04 15.40
C THR A 117 -3.47 -4.21 14.52
N HIS A 118 -2.73 -3.96 13.43
CA HIS A 118 -2.23 -5.04 12.56
C HIS A 118 -1.22 -5.94 13.28
N GLN A 119 -0.36 -5.39 14.14
CA GLN A 119 0.58 -6.16 14.98
C GLN A 119 -0.14 -7.14 15.91
N ALA A 120 -1.30 -6.76 16.45
CA ALA A 120 -2.10 -7.63 17.30
C ALA A 120 -2.80 -8.77 16.52
N VAL A 121 -3.13 -8.55 15.24
CA VAL A 121 -3.75 -9.53 14.34
C VAL A 121 -2.73 -10.48 13.72
N TYR A 122 -1.53 -10.02 13.43
CA TYR A 122 -0.52 -10.76 12.66
C TYR A 122 -0.19 -12.16 13.20
N PRO A 123 -0.06 -12.44 14.52
CA PRO A 123 0.17 -13.79 15.02
C PRO A 123 -0.91 -14.80 14.59
N LEU A 124 -2.18 -14.36 14.54
CA LEU A 124 -3.32 -15.18 14.10
C LEU A 124 -3.18 -15.49 12.59
N LEU A 125 -2.84 -14.47 11.80
CA LEU A 125 -2.64 -14.64 10.35
C LEU A 125 -1.50 -15.62 10.06
N LYS A 126 -0.39 -15.52 10.79
CA LYS A 126 0.75 -16.43 10.67
C LYS A 126 0.35 -17.87 10.99
N GLN A 127 -0.41 -18.09 12.09
CA GLN A 127 -0.91 -19.41 12.47
C GLN A 127 -1.80 -20.04 11.39
N GLN A 128 -2.64 -19.23 10.74
CA GLN A 128 -3.57 -19.66 9.68
C GLN A 128 -2.94 -19.66 8.28
N ARG A 129 -1.65 -19.37 8.16
CA ARG A 129 -0.96 -19.18 6.87
C ARG A 129 -1.72 -18.22 5.93
N MET A 130 -2.36 -17.22 6.52
CA MET A 130 -3.16 -16.24 5.81
C MET A 130 -2.29 -15.06 5.36
N SER A 131 -2.41 -14.66 4.12
CA SER A 131 -1.69 -13.51 3.59
C SER A 131 -2.35 -12.20 4.01
N SER A 132 -1.52 -11.18 4.23
CA SER A 132 -1.94 -9.79 4.45
C SER A 132 -1.46 -8.93 3.32
N PHE A 133 -2.38 -8.55 2.42
CA PHE A 133 -2.08 -7.71 1.28
C PHE A 133 -2.29 -6.24 1.61
N PHE A 134 -1.23 -5.46 1.39
CA PHE A 134 -1.27 -4.01 1.37
C PHE A 134 -1.63 -3.37 2.71
N VAL A 135 -0.91 -3.79 3.75
CA VAL A 135 -1.07 -3.26 5.12
C VAL A 135 -0.96 -1.74 5.11
N GLY A 136 -1.94 -1.08 5.72
CA GLY A 136 -2.00 0.37 5.90
C GLY A 136 -1.19 0.83 7.10
N SER A 137 0.13 0.71 7.01
CA SER A 137 1.10 1.11 8.02
C SER A 137 2.36 1.63 7.34
N ASP A 138 2.91 2.70 7.88
CA ASP A 138 4.16 3.34 7.48
C ASP A 138 5.41 2.73 8.16
N LEU A 139 5.21 1.74 9.06
CA LEU A 139 6.31 1.10 9.76
C LEU A 139 7.02 0.08 8.86
N PRO A 140 8.35 0.16 8.76
CA PRO A 140 9.14 -0.70 7.88
C PRO A 140 9.14 -2.18 8.29
N GLU A 141 8.87 -2.51 9.54
CA GLU A 141 8.85 -3.90 10.02
C GLU A 141 7.86 -4.83 9.30
N TRP A 142 6.92 -4.29 8.54
CA TRP A 142 6.00 -5.09 7.75
C TRP A 142 6.64 -5.62 6.47
N THR A 143 7.62 -4.90 5.95
CA THR A 143 8.27 -5.21 4.66
C THR A 143 9.79 -5.33 4.76
N GLN A 144 10.38 -5.03 5.92
CA GLN A 144 11.82 -5.09 6.17
C GLN A 144 12.12 -5.70 7.55
N PRO A 145 12.66 -6.95 7.62
CA PRO A 145 12.92 -7.84 6.49
C PRO A 145 11.61 -8.30 5.83
N VAL A 146 11.70 -8.68 4.55
CA VAL A 146 10.55 -9.18 3.81
C VAL A 146 9.94 -10.41 4.50
N ARG A 147 8.61 -10.41 4.61
CA ARG A 147 7.82 -11.53 5.14
C ARG A 147 7.02 -12.13 4.00
N THR A 148 7.14 -13.41 3.75
CA THR A 148 6.57 -14.11 2.59
C THR A 148 5.09 -13.82 2.32
N ASN A 149 4.30 -13.58 3.36
CA ASN A 149 2.85 -13.43 3.27
C ASN A 149 2.35 -12.03 3.65
N VAL A 150 3.22 -11.02 3.71
CA VAL A 150 2.86 -9.64 4.06
C VAL A 150 3.35 -8.66 3.01
N PHE A 151 2.44 -7.86 2.50
CA PHE A 151 2.72 -6.75 1.58
C PHE A 151 2.27 -5.44 2.22
N GLY A 152 3.10 -4.42 2.20
CA GLY A 152 2.79 -3.07 2.67
C GLY A 152 2.30 -2.19 1.52
N PHE A 153 1.48 -1.20 1.84
CA PHE A 153 1.04 -0.20 0.86
C PHE A 153 1.60 1.19 1.17
N MET A 154 1.44 1.67 2.40
CA MET A 154 1.91 3.01 2.77
C MET A 154 3.44 3.10 2.69
N PRO A 155 3.96 4.22 2.17
CA PRO A 155 5.40 4.44 2.10
C PRO A 155 6.01 4.50 3.51
N THR A 156 7.26 4.09 3.61
CA THR A 156 8.04 4.31 4.83
C THR A 156 8.81 5.61 4.75
N ALA A 157 9.10 6.23 5.89
CA ALA A 157 9.91 7.44 5.94
C ALA A 157 11.30 7.26 5.28
N ASP A 158 11.86 6.05 5.35
CA ASP A 158 13.14 5.71 4.72
C ASP A 158 13.04 5.76 3.18
N THR A 159 11.94 5.24 2.62
CA THR A 159 11.68 5.27 1.17
C THR A 159 11.48 6.69 0.66
N GLU A 160 10.65 7.48 1.34
CA GLU A 160 10.43 8.89 1.01
C GLU A 160 11.73 9.70 1.08
N ALA A 161 12.53 9.46 2.11
CA ALA A 161 13.81 10.12 2.31
C ALA A 161 14.81 9.83 1.17
N ARG A 162 14.87 8.58 0.67
CA ARG A 162 15.69 8.26 -0.52
C ARG A 162 15.21 8.99 -1.77
N VAL A 163 13.90 9.06 -2.00
CA VAL A 163 13.35 9.83 -3.13
C VAL A 163 13.78 11.29 -3.05
N LEU A 164 13.65 11.92 -1.87
CA LEU A 164 14.10 13.31 -1.67
C LEU A 164 15.60 13.45 -1.89
N GLY A 165 16.42 12.54 -1.37
CA GLY A 165 17.88 12.58 -1.57
C GLY A 165 18.28 12.48 -3.04
N LYS A 166 17.68 11.56 -3.80
CA LYS A 166 17.88 11.43 -5.26
C LYS A 166 17.49 12.72 -6.00
N TYR A 167 16.32 13.28 -5.68
CA TYR A 167 15.85 14.53 -6.28
C TYR A 167 16.79 15.70 -5.99
N LEU A 168 17.19 15.86 -4.72
CA LEU A 168 18.04 16.97 -4.29
C LEU A 168 19.43 16.89 -4.92
N THR A 169 20.00 15.70 -5.03
CA THR A 169 21.28 15.49 -5.71
C THR A 169 21.24 15.92 -7.17
N GLN A 170 20.14 15.67 -7.86
CA GLN A 170 19.99 16.01 -9.27
C GLN A 170 19.71 17.50 -9.52
N ASN A 171 19.04 18.18 -8.59
CA ASN A 171 18.49 19.51 -8.83
C ASN A 171 19.09 20.63 -7.97
N HIS A 172 19.85 20.30 -6.91
CA HIS A 172 20.32 21.25 -5.89
C HIS A 172 21.82 21.10 -5.55
N SER A 173 22.62 20.68 -6.55
CA SER A 173 24.06 20.56 -6.36
C SER A 173 24.70 21.95 -6.07
N GLY A 174 25.57 21.99 -5.06
CA GLY A 174 26.23 23.23 -4.60
C GLY A 174 25.43 24.03 -3.58
N GLU A 175 24.16 23.71 -3.34
CA GLU A 175 23.31 24.42 -2.39
C GLU A 175 23.51 23.95 -0.94
N LYS A 176 23.17 24.84 0.02
CA LYS A 176 23.24 24.58 1.46
C LYS A 176 21.90 24.06 1.94
N LEU A 177 21.88 22.82 2.39
CA LEU A 177 20.71 22.14 2.91
C LEU A 177 20.71 22.08 4.44
N ILE A 178 19.59 22.40 5.07
CA ILE A 178 19.31 21.97 6.44
C ILE A 178 18.27 20.85 6.42
N ILE A 179 18.55 19.76 7.13
CA ILE A 179 17.63 18.65 7.36
C ILE A 179 17.12 18.76 8.79
N TRP A 180 15.90 19.28 8.94
CA TRP A 180 15.18 19.21 10.18
C TRP A 180 14.43 17.85 10.26
N TYR A 181 14.44 17.22 11.43
CA TYR A 181 13.72 15.97 11.64
C TYR A 181 13.21 15.86 13.07
N ALA A 182 11.97 15.40 13.24
CA ALA A 182 11.43 15.07 14.57
C ALA A 182 12.31 14.02 15.25
N GLU A 183 12.72 14.25 16.51
CA GLU A 183 13.66 13.38 17.25
C GLU A 183 13.00 12.06 17.66
N LYS A 184 12.72 11.22 16.65
CA LYS A 184 12.14 9.87 16.79
C LYS A 184 12.98 8.87 16.01
N PRO A 185 13.13 7.60 16.47
CA PRO A 185 13.96 6.59 15.79
C PRO A 185 13.69 6.39 14.29
N VAL A 186 12.42 6.49 13.90
CA VAL A 186 12.02 6.35 12.48
C VAL A 186 12.60 7.44 11.60
N TYR A 187 12.63 8.70 12.07
CA TYR A 187 13.17 9.81 11.28
C TYR A 187 14.69 9.89 11.34
N LEU A 188 15.32 9.40 12.40
CA LEU A 188 16.78 9.19 12.42
C LEU A 188 17.24 8.20 11.33
N ARG A 189 16.46 7.13 11.08
CA ARG A 189 16.74 6.23 9.95
C ARG A 189 16.50 6.91 8.62
N ALA A 190 15.39 7.65 8.50
CA ALA A 190 15.07 8.40 7.29
C ALA A 190 16.18 9.42 6.95
N VAL A 191 16.74 10.13 7.94
CA VAL A 191 17.90 11.00 7.73
C VAL A 191 19.08 10.24 7.13
N LYS A 192 19.40 9.05 7.65
CA LYS A 192 20.48 8.21 7.09
C LYS A 192 20.18 7.81 5.64
N SER A 193 18.94 7.41 5.36
CA SER A 193 18.49 7.06 4.01
C SER A 193 18.57 8.26 3.04
N LEU A 194 18.22 9.46 3.50
CA LEU A 194 18.33 10.67 2.70
C LEU A 194 19.80 11.01 2.43
N THR A 195 20.62 11.06 3.49
CA THR A 195 22.03 11.46 3.38
C THR A 195 22.87 10.48 2.56
N SER A 196 22.49 9.19 2.51
CA SER A 196 23.16 8.21 1.64
C SER A 196 22.96 8.45 0.14
N GLU A 197 21.94 9.23 -0.23
CA GLU A 197 21.66 9.60 -1.63
C GLU A 197 22.17 11.02 -1.98
N LEU A 198 22.72 11.76 -1.01
CA LEU A 198 23.18 13.13 -1.26
C LEU A 198 24.61 13.17 -1.79
N TYR A 199 24.76 13.71 -2.98
CA TYR A 199 26.05 14.01 -3.61
C TYR A 199 26.09 15.48 -4.05
N GLY A 200 27.18 16.17 -3.73
CA GLY A 200 27.37 17.58 -4.12
C GLY A 200 26.46 18.58 -3.38
N VAL A 201 25.75 18.16 -2.34
CA VAL A 201 24.88 19.01 -1.51
C VAL A 201 25.47 19.10 -0.09
N SER A 202 25.67 20.32 0.41
CA SER A 202 26.17 20.54 1.77
C SER A 202 25.03 20.49 2.77
N ALA A 203 24.89 19.37 3.50
CA ALA A 203 23.79 19.17 4.44
C ALA A 203 24.22 19.35 5.90
N LYS A 204 23.41 20.07 6.68
CA LYS A 204 23.51 20.15 8.16
C LYS A 204 22.25 19.58 8.79
N LEU A 205 22.43 18.77 9.85
CA LEU A 205 21.34 18.14 10.57
C LEU A 205 20.87 19.02 11.72
N LEU A 206 19.56 19.09 11.94
CA LEU A 206 18.92 19.80 13.01
C LEU A 206 17.84 18.91 13.64
N PRO A 207 18.10 18.23 14.77
CA PRO A 207 17.08 17.45 15.47
C PRO A 207 16.03 18.39 16.08
N GLY A 208 14.77 18.13 15.76
CA GLY A 208 13.62 18.89 16.22
C GLY A 208 13.12 18.38 17.56
N LYS A 209 12.97 19.28 18.53
CA LYS A 209 12.47 18.97 19.88
C LYS A 209 11.12 19.62 20.12
N THR A 210 10.17 18.87 20.63
CA THR A 210 8.86 19.39 21.04
C THR A 210 9.01 20.61 21.96
N GLY A 211 8.32 21.70 21.63
CA GLY A 211 8.32 22.95 22.39
C GLY A 211 9.50 23.90 22.10
N ARG A 212 10.38 23.58 21.16
CA ARG A 212 11.55 24.42 20.79
C ARG A 212 11.52 25.00 19.39
N LEU A 213 10.42 24.81 18.65
CA LEU A 213 10.31 25.21 17.24
C LEU A 213 10.72 26.67 16.94
N PRO A 214 10.36 27.71 17.72
CA PRO A 214 10.84 29.05 17.48
C PRO A 214 12.36 29.19 17.51
N ALA A 215 13.02 28.58 18.51
CA ALA A 215 14.49 28.60 18.60
C ALA A 215 15.16 27.81 17.46
N GLU A 216 14.57 26.73 17.01
CA GLU A 216 15.04 25.96 15.87
C GLU A 216 14.98 26.77 14.57
N TRP A 217 13.90 27.55 14.38
CA TRP A 217 13.80 28.47 13.24
C TRP A 217 14.82 29.59 13.28
N GLU A 218 15.15 30.13 14.45
CA GLU A 218 16.27 31.09 14.59
C GLU A 218 17.60 30.47 14.16
N LEU A 219 17.91 29.26 14.62
CA LEU A 219 19.12 28.52 14.20
C LEU A 219 19.15 28.24 12.69
N ILE A 220 17.98 27.97 12.08
CA ILE A 220 17.87 27.80 10.62
C ILE A 220 18.20 29.12 9.93
N ARG A 221 17.61 30.22 10.38
CA ARG A 221 17.81 31.56 9.81
C ARG A 221 19.28 31.99 9.88
N GLU A 222 19.94 31.81 11.01
CA GLU A 222 21.35 32.15 11.21
C GLU A 222 22.31 31.39 10.27
N ARG A 223 21.92 30.25 9.75
CA ARG A 223 22.73 29.42 8.86
C ARG A 223 22.57 29.76 7.38
N TYR A 224 21.62 30.61 7.03
CA TYR A 224 21.34 31.04 5.65
C TYR A 224 21.27 29.85 4.67
N PRO A 225 20.40 28.86 4.86
CA PRO A 225 20.27 27.74 3.94
C PRO A 225 19.58 28.19 2.65
N ASP A 226 19.90 27.51 1.55
CA ASP A 226 19.21 27.70 0.27
C ASP A 226 17.90 26.91 0.24
N LEU A 227 17.84 25.78 0.97
CA LEU A 227 16.66 24.91 1.06
C LEU A 227 16.61 24.12 2.39
N LEU A 228 15.42 23.61 2.68
CA LEU A 228 15.16 22.74 3.83
C LEU A 228 14.59 21.39 3.41
N VAL A 229 14.94 20.33 4.14
CA VAL A 229 14.14 19.11 4.22
C VAL A 229 13.56 19.02 5.62
N ALA A 230 12.26 18.71 5.73
CA ALA A 230 11.60 18.45 7.01
C ALA A 230 11.05 17.02 7.02
N LEU A 231 11.49 16.20 8.01
CA LEU A 231 11.10 14.81 8.20
C LEU A 231 10.35 14.67 9.53
N GLY A 232 9.10 14.26 9.48
CA GLY A 232 8.24 14.15 10.65
C GLY A 232 6.89 13.52 10.32
N SER A 233 6.09 13.21 11.34
CA SER A 233 4.68 12.88 11.17
C SER A 233 3.90 14.10 10.67
N PHE A 234 2.66 13.87 10.23
CA PHE A 234 1.76 14.96 9.82
C PHE A 234 1.72 16.11 10.85
N GLY A 235 1.56 15.80 12.14
CA GLY A 235 1.53 16.79 13.20
C GLY A 235 2.88 17.50 13.39
N ASP A 236 4.01 16.75 13.44
CA ASP A 236 5.34 17.32 13.57
C ASP A 236 5.64 18.33 12.46
N LEU A 237 5.30 17.97 11.20
CA LEU A 237 5.54 18.79 10.02
C LEU A 237 4.65 20.04 9.99
N LEU A 238 3.38 19.89 10.36
CA LEU A 238 2.44 21.00 10.38
C LEU A 238 2.83 22.02 11.44
N ASP A 239 3.19 21.57 12.66
CA ASP A 239 3.66 22.43 13.75
C ASP A 239 4.96 23.14 13.37
N PHE A 240 5.92 22.42 12.77
CA PHE A 240 7.17 22.99 12.27
C PHE A 240 6.92 24.11 11.26
N LEU A 241 6.08 23.86 10.26
CA LEU A 241 5.77 24.84 9.21
C LEU A 241 4.97 26.04 9.74
N LYS A 242 4.02 25.84 10.65
CA LYS A 242 3.26 26.92 11.29
C LYS A 242 4.11 27.81 12.17
N ALA A 243 5.11 27.27 12.85
CA ALA A 243 6.04 28.02 13.70
C ALA A 243 7.09 28.81 12.88
N SER A 244 7.12 28.61 11.56
CA SER A 244 8.16 29.22 10.73
C SER A 244 7.95 30.73 10.57
N PRO A 245 9.03 31.55 10.62
CA PRO A 245 9.00 32.92 10.18
C PRO A 245 8.75 32.95 8.64
N GLN A 246 8.43 34.12 8.13
CA GLN A 246 8.30 34.34 6.66
C GLN A 246 9.67 34.23 5.99
N LEU A 247 10.16 33.01 5.78
CA LEU A 247 11.36 32.72 5.03
C LEU A 247 11.00 32.29 3.61
N ASN A 248 11.61 32.88 2.60
CA ASN A 248 11.34 32.54 1.21
C ASN A 248 12.28 31.41 0.71
N ILE A 249 12.39 30.33 1.48
CA ILE A 249 13.20 29.17 1.10
C ILE A 249 12.30 27.94 0.89
N PRO A 250 12.58 27.08 -0.11
CA PRO A 250 11.81 25.88 -0.35
C PRO A 250 11.99 24.87 0.80
N VAL A 251 10.87 24.24 1.21
CA VAL A 251 10.84 23.19 2.22
C VAL A 251 10.35 21.91 1.58
N TYR A 252 11.18 20.91 1.50
CA TYR A 252 10.86 19.58 0.96
C TYR A 252 10.42 18.65 2.10
N THR A 253 9.35 17.90 1.87
CA THR A 253 8.83 16.97 2.87
C THR A 253 8.18 15.75 2.22
N GLY A 254 7.86 14.74 3.03
CA GLY A 254 7.26 13.49 2.59
C GLY A 254 5.79 13.62 2.18
N HIS A 255 5.19 12.48 1.92
CA HIS A 255 3.80 12.32 1.46
C HIS A 255 2.75 12.73 2.51
N ALA A 256 3.11 12.82 3.78
CA ALA A 256 2.17 13.12 4.87
C ALA A 256 1.39 14.43 4.66
N LEU A 257 2.02 15.44 4.04
CA LEU A 257 1.40 16.74 3.72
C LEU A 257 0.85 16.84 2.29
N ALA A 258 0.86 15.77 1.51
CA ALA A 258 0.30 15.76 0.15
C ALA A 258 -1.24 15.73 0.20
N ASP A 259 -1.83 16.88 0.43
CA ASP A 259 -3.28 17.07 0.51
C ASP A 259 -3.65 18.43 -0.11
N SER A 260 -4.80 18.49 -0.78
CA SER A 260 -5.31 19.74 -1.38
C SER A 260 -5.57 20.85 -0.36
N ARG A 261 -5.74 20.50 0.92
CA ARG A 261 -5.93 21.43 2.04
C ARG A 261 -4.63 22.02 2.60
N LEU A 262 -3.47 21.63 2.06
CA LEU A 262 -2.19 22.18 2.53
C LEU A 262 -2.16 23.72 2.56
N PRO A 263 -2.67 24.44 1.53
CA PRO A 263 -2.74 25.89 1.58
C PRO A 263 -3.61 26.44 2.73
N GLU A 264 -4.72 25.78 3.01
CA GLU A 264 -5.62 26.11 4.12
C GLU A 264 -4.93 25.94 5.47
N TRP A 265 -4.25 24.79 5.67
CA TRP A 265 -3.52 24.50 6.90
C TRP A 265 -2.39 25.50 7.20
N LEU A 266 -1.80 26.11 6.16
CA LEU A 266 -0.67 27.03 6.24
C LEU A 266 -1.04 28.49 5.90
N ASN A 267 -2.32 28.86 5.96
CA ASN A 267 -2.78 30.23 5.69
C ASN A 267 -2.32 30.80 4.33
N GLY A 268 -2.25 29.96 3.30
CA GLY A 268 -2.02 30.33 1.90
C GLY A 268 -0.54 30.59 1.52
N LYS A 269 0.03 31.67 2.01
CA LYS A 269 1.37 32.13 1.57
C LYS A 269 2.51 31.13 1.84
N ASP A 270 2.49 30.52 2.99
CA ASP A 270 3.54 29.56 3.40
C ASP A 270 3.50 28.25 2.61
N SER A 271 2.33 27.87 2.07
CA SER A 271 2.19 26.66 1.27
C SER A 271 2.95 26.71 -0.05
N GLU A 272 3.14 27.89 -0.63
CA GLU A 272 3.84 28.04 -1.92
C GLU A 272 5.32 27.65 -1.87
N ARG A 273 5.93 27.64 -0.69
CA ARG A 273 7.32 27.20 -0.49
C ARG A 273 7.46 25.70 -0.19
N VAL A 274 6.35 25.02 0.16
CA VAL A 274 6.37 23.60 0.51
C VAL A 274 6.37 22.74 -0.75
N ARG A 275 7.25 21.75 -0.76
CA ARG A 275 7.35 20.69 -1.77
C ARG A 275 7.04 19.37 -1.10
N VAL A 276 6.08 18.64 -1.64
CA VAL A 276 5.63 17.37 -1.08
C VAL A 276 5.91 16.22 -2.05
N LEU A 277 6.06 15.03 -1.53
CA LEU A 277 6.04 13.82 -2.36
C LEU A 277 4.60 13.42 -2.65
N THR A 278 4.27 13.18 -3.91
CA THR A 278 2.96 12.66 -4.33
C THR A 278 3.13 11.31 -5.03
N ALA A 279 2.35 10.31 -4.61
CA ALA A 279 2.33 8.97 -5.20
C ALA A 279 1.11 8.76 -6.11
N TYR A 280 0.06 9.56 -5.96
CA TYR A 280 -1.16 9.53 -6.75
C TYR A 280 -1.76 10.94 -6.83
N PRO A 281 -2.70 11.19 -7.77
CA PRO A 281 -3.26 12.51 -7.97
C PRO A 281 -3.99 13.01 -6.71
N LEU A 282 -3.91 14.31 -6.45
CA LEU A 282 -4.68 14.93 -5.38
C LEU A 282 -6.12 15.23 -5.86
N ILE A 283 -7.04 15.41 -4.92
CA ILE A 283 -8.48 15.65 -5.22
C ILE A 283 -8.72 16.85 -6.15
N ILE A 284 -7.84 17.84 -6.11
CA ILE A 284 -7.95 19.03 -6.98
C ILE A 284 -7.51 18.80 -8.42
N GLU A 285 -6.92 17.65 -8.74
CA GLU A 285 -6.53 17.29 -10.11
C GLU A 285 -7.71 16.66 -10.87
N THR A 286 -8.80 17.38 -10.97
CA THR A 286 -10.10 16.90 -11.48
C THR A 286 -10.04 16.40 -12.93
N GLU A 287 -9.08 16.87 -13.73
CA GLU A 287 -8.89 16.42 -15.12
C GLU A 287 -8.13 15.09 -15.23
N HIS A 288 -7.50 14.64 -14.15
CA HIS A 288 -6.78 13.37 -14.15
C HIS A 288 -7.75 12.18 -14.38
N PRO A 289 -7.49 11.27 -15.33
CA PRO A 289 -8.42 10.18 -15.67
C PRO A 289 -8.77 9.29 -14.46
N GLY A 290 -7.81 9.01 -13.58
CA GLY A 290 -8.04 8.26 -12.35
C GLY A 290 -8.95 8.98 -11.36
N GLN A 291 -8.89 10.32 -11.28
CA GLN A 291 -9.78 11.13 -10.46
C GLN A 291 -11.22 11.10 -10.99
N LYS A 292 -11.39 11.22 -12.31
CA LYS A 292 -12.71 11.12 -12.96
C LYS A 292 -13.35 9.75 -12.68
N LEU A 293 -12.57 8.69 -12.80
CA LEU A 293 -13.03 7.34 -12.47
C LEU A 293 -13.36 7.20 -10.99
N HIS A 294 -12.52 7.74 -10.09
CA HIS A 294 -12.77 7.74 -8.65
C HIS A 294 -14.08 8.43 -8.29
N GLN A 295 -14.32 9.61 -8.85
CA GLN A 295 -15.55 10.38 -8.63
C GLN A 295 -16.77 9.61 -9.14
N LEU A 296 -16.70 9.00 -10.32
CA LEU A 296 -17.77 8.16 -10.88
C LEU A 296 -18.10 7.01 -9.92
N ILE A 297 -17.09 6.28 -9.46
CA ILE A 297 -17.26 5.14 -8.55
C ILE A 297 -17.89 5.57 -7.22
N LEU A 298 -17.44 6.67 -6.64
CA LEU A 298 -18.05 7.16 -5.39
C LEU A 298 -19.50 7.57 -5.61
N ASN A 299 -19.81 8.28 -6.67
CA ASN A 299 -21.18 8.73 -6.96
C ASN A 299 -22.15 7.54 -7.12
N GLU A 300 -21.70 6.46 -7.71
CA GLU A 300 -22.54 5.30 -8.00
C GLU A 300 -22.63 4.32 -6.84
N TYR A 301 -21.49 3.98 -6.21
CA TYR A 301 -21.40 2.89 -5.24
C TYR A 301 -21.24 3.36 -3.78
N ALA A 302 -20.89 4.62 -3.55
CA ALA A 302 -20.74 5.18 -2.22
C ALA A 302 -21.08 6.69 -2.16
N PRO A 303 -22.31 7.11 -2.57
CA PRO A 303 -22.67 8.52 -2.72
C PRO A 303 -22.65 9.30 -1.41
N HIS A 304 -22.60 8.64 -0.27
CA HIS A 304 -22.45 9.25 1.05
C HIS A 304 -21.00 9.62 1.40
N LEU A 305 -20.03 9.24 0.58
CA LEU A 305 -18.61 9.54 0.80
C LEU A 305 -18.19 10.79 0.00
N ALA A 306 -17.74 11.82 0.71
CA ALA A 306 -17.07 12.94 0.06
C ALA A 306 -15.64 12.52 -0.39
N PRO A 307 -15.24 12.83 -1.65
CA PRO A 307 -13.89 12.58 -2.12
C PRO A 307 -12.83 13.25 -1.24
N ASN A 308 -11.84 12.50 -0.81
CA ASN A 308 -10.71 12.99 -0.04
C ASN A 308 -9.48 12.06 -0.22
N ARG A 309 -8.34 12.41 0.37
CA ARG A 309 -7.11 11.61 0.26
C ARG A 309 -7.29 10.13 0.69
N TRP A 310 -8.15 9.87 1.66
CA TRP A 310 -8.36 8.51 2.17
C TRP A 310 -9.31 7.70 1.29
N THR A 311 -10.27 8.34 0.62
CA THR A 311 -11.08 7.66 -0.41
C THR A 311 -10.23 7.32 -1.63
N LEU A 312 -9.31 8.19 -2.05
CA LEU A 312 -8.32 7.88 -3.10
C LEU A 312 -7.41 6.73 -2.72
N TYR A 313 -6.91 6.73 -1.48
CA TYR A 313 -6.13 5.61 -0.95
C TYR A 313 -6.91 4.29 -1.08
N GLY A 314 -8.17 4.27 -0.63
CA GLY A 314 -9.04 3.09 -0.67
C GLY A 314 -9.24 2.56 -2.09
N HIS A 315 -9.46 3.44 -3.06
CA HIS A 315 -9.56 3.07 -4.47
C HIS A 315 -8.23 2.52 -5.00
N ALA A 316 -7.13 3.24 -4.79
CA ALA A 316 -5.81 2.87 -5.31
C ALA A 316 -5.34 1.50 -4.79
N VAL A 317 -5.52 1.23 -3.50
CA VAL A 317 -5.13 -0.05 -2.92
C VAL A 317 -6.04 -1.20 -3.38
N ALA A 318 -7.32 -0.93 -3.62
CA ALA A 318 -8.26 -1.91 -4.17
C ALA A 318 -7.95 -2.23 -5.64
N GLU A 319 -7.56 -1.25 -6.44
CA GLU A 319 -7.12 -1.43 -7.81
C GLU A 319 -5.90 -2.39 -7.89
N LEU A 320 -4.92 -2.19 -7.02
CA LEU A 320 -3.75 -3.07 -6.93
C LEU A 320 -4.12 -4.50 -6.49
N MET A 321 -5.06 -4.65 -5.55
CA MET A 321 -5.54 -5.97 -5.13
C MET A 321 -6.26 -6.71 -6.27
N VAL A 322 -7.06 -6.01 -7.05
CA VAL A 322 -7.72 -6.58 -8.23
C VAL A 322 -6.69 -7.07 -9.26
N GLU A 323 -5.61 -6.32 -9.46
CA GLU A 323 -4.52 -6.75 -10.33
C GLU A 323 -3.84 -8.03 -9.85
N VAL A 324 -3.55 -8.14 -8.53
CA VAL A 324 -3.03 -9.38 -7.93
C VAL A 324 -3.96 -10.55 -8.20
N LEU A 325 -5.26 -10.39 -7.96
CA LEU A 325 -6.24 -11.44 -8.16
C LEU A 325 -6.37 -11.84 -9.65
N LYS A 326 -6.35 -10.87 -10.57
CA LYS A 326 -6.36 -11.13 -12.02
C LYS A 326 -5.15 -11.96 -12.45
N ARG A 327 -3.95 -11.59 -12.01
CA ARG A 327 -2.71 -12.34 -12.34
C ARG A 327 -2.68 -13.73 -11.74
N SER A 328 -3.38 -13.96 -10.64
CA SER A 328 -3.43 -15.27 -9.98
C SER A 328 -4.23 -16.33 -10.76
N GLY A 329 -5.04 -15.93 -11.73
CA GLY A 329 -5.79 -16.79 -12.64
C GLY A 329 -6.99 -17.48 -11.96
N ARG A 330 -7.71 -18.31 -12.76
CA ARG A 330 -8.92 -19.00 -12.27
C ARG A 330 -8.66 -19.99 -11.14
N ALA A 331 -7.52 -20.68 -11.16
CA ALA A 331 -7.11 -21.61 -10.11
C ALA A 331 -6.40 -20.86 -8.97
N LEU A 332 -7.09 -19.85 -8.40
CA LEU A 332 -6.59 -19.00 -7.32
C LEU A 332 -6.24 -19.83 -6.08
N SER A 333 -5.12 -19.49 -5.44
CA SER A 333 -4.74 -19.95 -4.10
C SER A 333 -3.95 -18.84 -3.40
N ARG A 334 -3.81 -18.90 -2.07
CA ARG A 334 -3.01 -17.94 -1.29
C ARG A 334 -1.57 -17.85 -1.80
N GLN A 335 -0.97 -19.02 -2.12
CA GLN A 335 0.38 -19.06 -2.67
C GLN A 335 0.47 -18.39 -4.05
N LYS A 336 -0.49 -18.65 -4.94
CA LYS A 336 -0.53 -17.99 -6.27
C LYS A 336 -0.72 -16.50 -6.15
N ALA A 337 -1.52 -16.03 -5.20
CA ALA A 337 -1.69 -14.59 -4.97
C ALA A 337 -0.39 -13.92 -4.50
N VAL A 338 0.35 -14.57 -3.60
CA VAL A 338 1.69 -14.08 -3.19
C VAL A 338 2.63 -14.02 -4.38
N LEU A 339 2.78 -15.10 -5.15
CA LEU A 339 3.63 -15.13 -6.34
C LEU A 339 3.20 -14.10 -7.40
N SER A 340 1.90 -13.91 -7.57
CA SER A 340 1.37 -12.90 -8.51
C SER A 340 1.69 -11.49 -8.07
N ALA A 341 1.63 -11.20 -6.78
CA ALA A 341 2.05 -9.92 -6.23
C ALA A 341 3.56 -9.69 -6.44
N GLU A 342 4.42 -10.68 -6.13
CA GLU A 342 5.88 -10.62 -6.33
C GLU A 342 6.29 -10.48 -7.80
N ASN A 343 5.40 -10.79 -8.74
CA ASN A 343 5.63 -10.61 -10.18
C ASN A 343 5.02 -9.33 -10.76
N ILE A 344 4.61 -8.37 -9.94
CA ILE A 344 4.19 -7.04 -10.39
C ILE A 344 5.45 -6.23 -10.71
N LYS A 345 5.61 -5.88 -12.00
CA LYS A 345 6.72 -5.10 -12.52
C LYS A 345 6.20 -3.96 -13.37
N GLN A 346 6.63 -2.73 -13.06
CA GLN A 346 6.28 -1.50 -13.79
C GLN A 346 4.76 -1.40 -14.08
N TRP A 347 3.93 -1.90 -13.16
CA TRP A 347 2.49 -1.84 -13.33
C TRP A 347 1.96 -0.47 -12.85
N GLU A 348 1.25 0.19 -13.73
CA GLU A 348 0.58 1.46 -13.44
C GLU A 348 -0.93 1.25 -13.34
N GLY A 349 -1.51 1.69 -12.21
CA GLY A 349 -2.95 1.79 -12.07
C GLY A 349 -3.51 3.08 -12.66
N LYS A 350 -4.81 3.26 -12.55
CA LYS A 350 -5.43 4.56 -12.91
C LYS A 350 -5.06 5.66 -11.93
N LEU A 351 -4.77 5.29 -10.67
CA LEU A 351 -4.34 6.21 -9.60
C LEU A 351 -2.87 6.00 -9.20
N LEU A 352 -2.31 4.82 -9.43
CA LEU A 352 -0.99 4.47 -8.91
C LEU A 352 0.12 4.73 -9.93
N PRO A 353 1.29 5.22 -9.45
CA PRO A 353 2.52 5.26 -10.23
C PRO A 353 3.02 3.83 -10.52
N PRO A 354 4.13 3.67 -11.28
CA PRO A 354 4.73 2.36 -11.50
C PRO A 354 4.99 1.63 -10.18
N VAL A 355 4.29 0.51 -9.97
CA VAL A 355 4.45 -0.38 -8.81
C VAL A 355 5.39 -1.52 -9.19
N ASN A 356 6.33 -1.80 -8.28
CA ASN A 356 7.28 -2.89 -8.44
C ASN A 356 7.36 -3.72 -7.15
N LEU A 357 6.91 -4.95 -7.23
CA LEU A 357 7.00 -5.92 -6.12
C LEU A 357 7.83 -7.13 -6.55
N ASP A 358 8.61 -7.68 -5.64
CA ASP A 358 9.36 -8.91 -5.85
C ASP A 358 9.68 -9.60 -4.50
N SER A 359 10.32 -10.75 -4.54
CA SER A 359 10.68 -11.51 -3.34
C SER A 359 11.60 -10.77 -2.35
N ARG A 360 12.17 -9.62 -2.75
CA ARG A 360 13.02 -8.75 -1.91
C ARG A 360 12.36 -7.42 -1.56
N ASN A 361 11.26 -7.09 -2.23
CA ASN A 361 10.49 -5.87 -1.96
C ASN A 361 8.99 -6.14 -1.96
N HIS A 362 8.37 -6.08 -0.79
CA HIS A 362 6.93 -6.19 -0.59
C HIS A 362 6.25 -4.84 -0.29
N LEU A 363 6.95 -3.72 -0.44
CA LEU A 363 6.37 -2.38 -0.29
C LEU A 363 5.88 -1.86 -1.64
N ALA A 364 4.59 -1.54 -1.74
CA ALA A 364 3.97 -1.13 -3.00
C ALA A 364 4.31 0.32 -3.38
N LEU A 365 4.12 1.29 -2.46
CA LEU A 365 4.41 2.69 -2.75
C LEU A 365 5.88 3.01 -2.47
N THR A 366 6.70 2.89 -3.51
CA THR A 366 8.11 3.27 -3.49
C THR A 366 8.43 4.41 -4.46
N THR A 367 7.50 4.76 -5.33
CA THR A 367 7.68 5.70 -6.44
C THR A 367 6.89 6.98 -6.19
N PHE A 368 7.54 8.14 -6.34
CA PHE A 368 6.96 9.45 -6.05
C PHE A 368 7.40 10.50 -7.07
N ARG A 369 6.59 11.58 -7.15
CA ARG A 369 6.98 12.86 -7.75
C ARG A 369 7.16 13.91 -6.67
N VAL A 370 8.10 14.83 -6.86
CA VAL A 370 8.15 16.08 -6.10
C VAL A 370 7.10 17.02 -6.69
N SER A 371 6.24 17.57 -5.87
CA SER A 371 5.12 18.40 -6.30
C SER A 371 4.99 19.65 -5.42
N ARG A 372 4.45 20.71 -6.01
CA ARG A 372 4.04 21.94 -5.30
C ARG A 372 2.54 22.13 -5.42
N ILE A 373 1.89 22.37 -4.29
CA ILE A 373 0.47 22.69 -4.24
C ILE A 373 0.34 24.21 -4.05
N ALA A 374 -0.12 24.91 -5.08
CA ALA A 374 -0.26 26.36 -5.06
C ALA A 374 -1.44 26.82 -5.90
N LYS A 375 -2.18 27.81 -5.42
CA LYS A 375 -3.29 28.45 -6.16
C LYS A 375 -4.32 27.45 -6.68
N GLY A 376 -4.66 26.43 -5.88
CA GLY A 376 -5.64 25.39 -6.24
C GLY A 376 -5.15 24.42 -7.33
N ARG A 377 -3.84 24.35 -7.60
CA ARG A 377 -3.25 23.46 -8.62
C ARG A 377 -2.09 22.67 -8.03
N VAL A 378 -1.85 21.50 -8.61
CA VAL A 378 -0.66 20.70 -8.36
C VAL A 378 0.30 20.90 -9.52
N ASN A 379 1.54 21.29 -9.20
CA ASN A 379 2.62 21.41 -10.18
C ASN A 379 3.63 20.31 -9.88
N HIS A 380 3.71 19.29 -10.73
CA HIS A 380 4.73 18.26 -10.65
C HIS A 380 6.07 18.85 -11.08
N MET A 381 7.09 18.72 -10.24
CA MET A 381 8.44 19.30 -10.42
C MET A 381 9.44 18.23 -10.83
N SER A 382 9.07 16.96 -10.81
CA SER A 382 9.90 15.86 -11.28
C SER A 382 9.06 14.81 -12.00
N GLU A 383 9.75 13.96 -12.77
CA GLU A 383 9.24 12.67 -13.17
C GLU A 383 9.13 11.73 -11.96
N TRP A 384 8.68 10.49 -12.18
CA TRP A 384 8.61 9.47 -11.15
C TRP A 384 10.00 9.05 -10.68
N ILE A 385 10.25 9.10 -9.38
CA ILE A 385 11.50 8.73 -8.72
C ILE A 385 11.21 7.52 -7.81
N ASP A 386 11.92 6.42 -8.02
CA ASP A 386 11.83 5.21 -7.19
C ASP A 386 12.76 5.30 -5.98
N GLY A 387 12.25 5.11 -4.79
CA GLY A 387 12.96 5.15 -3.51
C GLY A 387 13.52 3.79 -3.04
N ARG A 388 13.53 2.78 -3.91
CA ARG A 388 14.15 1.48 -3.60
C ARG A 388 15.66 1.54 -3.62
#